data_5da27113007ee0724cc63b0c9a60f98e
#
_entry.id   5da27113007ee0724cc63b0c9a60f98e
#
_cell.length_a   1.000
_cell.length_b   1.000
_cell.length_c   1.000
_cell.angle_alpha   90.00
_cell.angle_beta   90.00
_cell.angle_gamma   90.00
#
_symmetry.space_group_name_H-M   'P 1'
#
loop_
_entity.id
_entity.type
_entity.pdbx_description
1 polymer ?
#
loop_
_entity_poly.entity_id
_entity_poly.type
_entity_poly.pdbx_seq_one_letter_code
_entity_poly.pdbx_strand_id
1 'polypeptide(L)'
;MIDHFPTRTTSSRRRPPGPSQSTRSLRRLLIVLVAATTAMVGGVAVVSSPAVAATNQFRGMNWAVLGDNFSTGPLVVQGLISSDSNATVRAKANALYDDMASTMGVNTVRLPINTHTVGTAWWEAYRGAIDAATARGFKVILAYWEDGAASGGRITNLAAWNAMWSTVTNTYGSNSNVYFEPMNEPHGYSSTEWRNVAANWLSYHYSAVPSRVLIGGTGFSQDLRDICNDSRFASTLLSFHHYAFFYGEMTYDAFRSHIQTRLGNCASRAVATEFGAPMNDGRNYADANSTDNFVRHIRAMAQVMRDNRMGGTYWPALGGKPGTIGYDWYSMYSLSGSGTDLNLTVRNTSGADQIRYAWGDTIGGGPTTPPPSTDTFYRITVRHSGKAMDVQQPNTDNGARVGQYTYNGNTWQQWQFQDAGNGYWRLVSRNSGKCLDVVSASTADGAELIQYTCGTGTNQQFQMVTGGSYFQLRARHSGKCVDVPAASTADGAVLKQYACNTGANQQWSRTTV
;
A
#
# COMPACT_ATOMS: atom_id res chain seq x y z
N MET A 1 38.55 52.05 -26.55
CA MET A 1 38.19 52.71 -27.82
C MET A 1 36.68 52.53 -27.91
N ILE A 2 35.97 53.49 -27.32
CA ILE A 2 35.41 54.70 -27.95
C ILE A 2 34.37 54.30 -28.97
N ASP A 3 33.08 54.41 -28.56
CA ASP A 3 32.03 55.41 -28.93
C ASP A 3 31.28 55.06 -30.23
N HIS A 4 30.01 55.24 -30.43
CA HIS A 4 29.05 56.27 -30.01
C HIS A 4 27.60 55.82 -30.33
N PHE A 5 26.64 56.23 -29.49
CA PHE A 5 25.24 56.48 -29.82
C PHE A 5 25.05 57.78 -30.63
N PRO A 6 23.96 58.04 -31.35
CA PRO A 6 22.88 58.91 -30.80
C PRO A 6 21.44 58.57 -31.20
N THR A 7 20.55 58.66 -30.31
CA THR A 7 19.50 59.63 -29.90
C THR A 7 18.54 60.26 -30.94
N ARG A 8 17.25 60.12 -30.60
CA ARG A 8 16.09 61.05 -30.66
C ARG A 8 15.54 61.53 -32.00
N THR A 9 14.18 61.48 -32.14
CA THR A 9 13.29 62.63 -31.84
C THR A 9 11.81 62.29 -32.01
N THR A 10 11.03 62.96 -31.22
CA THR A 10 9.58 63.10 -30.95
C THR A 10 8.80 63.89 -31.98
N SER A 11 7.45 63.71 -32.09
CA SER A 11 6.34 64.74 -32.10
C SER A 11 5.02 64.06 -32.48
N SER A 12 4.00 64.09 -31.72
CA SER A 12 3.00 65.00 -31.14
C SER A 12 1.91 65.50 -32.12
N ARG A 13 0.65 65.42 -31.63
CA ARG A 13 -0.60 66.21 -31.86
C ARG A 13 -1.54 65.69 -32.95
N ARG A 14 -2.89 65.71 -32.85
CA ARG A 14 -3.90 66.31 -31.96
C ARG A 14 -5.28 65.66 -32.25
N ARG A 15 -6.21 65.69 -31.29
CA ARG A 15 -7.68 65.62 -31.41
C ARG A 15 -8.24 67.03 -31.74
N PRO A 16 -9.58 67.32 -31.84
CA PRO A 16 -10.88 66.59 -31.90
C PRO A 16 -11.83 67.27 -33.00
N PRO A 17 -13.18 67.42 -33.00
CA PRO A 17 -14.25 67.16 -32.00
C PRO A 17 -15.56 66.55 -32.60
N GLY A 18 -16.55 66.25 -31.76
CA GLY A 18 -17.93 66.00 -32.17
C GLY A 18 -18.78 67.28 -32.39
N PRO A 19 -20.08 67.23 -32.68
CA PRO A 19 -21.10 67.08 -31.64
C PRO A 19 -22.48 66.47 -32.04
N SER A 20 -23.33 66.29 -31.10
CA SER A 20 -24.65 66.73 -30.63
C SER A 20 -25.89 65.92 -31.02
N GLN A 21 -26.62 65.68 -29.97
CA GLN A 21 -28.03 65.46 -29.66
C GLN A 21 -29.11 65.78 -30.68
N SER A 22 -30.16 64.94 -30.74
CA SER A 22 -31.52 65.45 -30.51
C SER A 22 -32.49 64.32 -30.16
N THR A 23 -33.26 64.64 -29.12
CA THR A 23 -34.46 64.03 -28.57
C THR A 23 -35.65 64.04 -29.50
N ARG A 24 -36.49 62.94 -29.47
CA ARG A 24 -37.96 63.08 -29.34
C ARG A 24 -38.65 61.78 -29.02
N SER A 25 -39.43 61.80 -27.99
CA SER A 25 -40.38 60.81 -27.50
C SER A 25 -41.59 60.66 -28.42
N LEU A 26 -42.24 59.48 -28.46
CA LEU A 26 -43.70 59.33 -28.38
C LEU A 26 -44.15 57.88 -28.16
N ARG A 27 -45.05 57.75 -27.34
CA ARG A 27 -45.83 56.73 -26.64
C ARG A 27 -46.47 55.61 -27.49
N ARG A 28 -46.56 54.44 -26.79
CA ARG A 28 -47.68 53.46 -26.74
C ARG A 28 -47.92 52.55 -27.94
N LEU A 29 -47.74 51.23 -27.76
CA LEU A 29 -48.84 50.25 -27.65
C LEU A 29 -48.33 48.91 -27.14
N LEU A 30 -48.99 48.32 -26.15
CA LEU A 30 -48.84 46.97 -25.69
C LEU A 30 -49.34 45.98 -26.76
N ILE A 31 -48.53 45.00 -27.15
CA ILE A 31 -48.98 43.69 -27.62
C ILE A 31 -48.10 42.66 -26.94
N VAL A 32 -48.73 41.83 -26.10
CA VAL A 32 -48.10 40.67 -25.45
C VAL A 32 -47.98 39.57 -26.50
N LEU A 33 -46.75 39.25 -26.91
CA LEU A 33 -46.47 37.98 -27.58
C LEU A 33 -45.54 37.19 -26.65
N VAL A 34 -46.07 36.12 -26.09
CA VAL A 34 -45.31 35.12 -25.38
C VAL A 34 -44.51 34.32 -26.43
N ALA A 35 -43.25 34.61 -26.61
CA ALA A 35 -42.33 33.77 -27.34
C ALA A 35 -41.54 32.96 -26.32
N ALA A 36 -41.85 31.65 -26.24
CA ALA A 36 -41.05 30.70 -25.49
C ALA A 36 -39.69 30.53 -26.19
N THR A 37 -38.67 31.22 -25.66
CA THR A 37 -37.29 30.93 -26.02
C THR A 37 -36.81 29.76 -25.18
N THR A 38 -36.81 28.56 -25.75
CA THR A 38 -36.02 27.43 -25.24
C THR A 38 -34.54 27.78 -25.35
N ALA A 39 -33.97 28.25 -24.25
CA ALA A 39 -32.52 28.35 -24.12
C ALA A 39 -31.96 26.92 -24.08
N MET A 40 -31.39 26.46 -25.19
CA MET A 40 -30.46 25.31 -25.17
C MET A 40 -29.23 25.74 -24.38
N VAL A 41 -29.22 25.44 -23.12
CA VAL A 41 -27.98 25.40 -22.34
C VAL A 41 -27.22 24.18 -22.85
N GLY A 42 -26.29 24.40 -23.77
CA GLY A 42 -25.30 23.44 -24.14
C GLY A 42 -24.45 23.10 -22.90
N GLY A 43 -24.85 22.10 -22.17
CA GLY A 43 -24.03 21.52 -21.11
C GLY A 43 -22.77 20.98 -21.75
N VAL A 44 -21.66 21.71 -21.60
CA VAL A 44 -20.34 21.12 -21.77
C VAL A 44 -20.26 20.04 -20.71
N ALA A 45 -20.48 18.78 -21.10
CA ALA A 45 -20.15 17.65 -20.27
C ALA A 45 -18.65 17.73 -19.99
N VAL A 46 -18.31 18.25 -18.82
CA VAL A 46 -16.97 18.05 -18.27
C VAL A 46 -16.86 16.55 -18.05
N VAL A 47 -16.25 15.88 -19.02
CA VAL A 47 -15.84 14.48 -18.83
C VAL A 47 -14.78 14.54 -17.73
N SER A 48 -15.22 14.37 -16.48
CA SER A 48 -14.30 14.14 -15.38
C SER A 48 -13.53 12.87 -15.72
N SER A 49 -12.23 13.03 -16.00
CA SER A 49 -11.34 11.87 -16.06
C SER A 49 -11.58 11.05 -14.80
N PRO A 50 -11.75 9.71 -14.91
CA PRO A 50 -11.96 8.89 -13.73
C PRO A 50 -10.82 9.19 -12.75
N ALA A 51 -11.16 9.57 -11.53
CA ALA A 51 -10.18 9.80 -10.49
C ALA A 51 -9.36 8.49 -10.37
N VAL A 52 -8.06 8.58 -10.67
CA VAL A 52 -7.16 7.44 -10.48
C VAL A 52 -7.22 7.12 -9.00
N ALA A 53 -7.64 5.90 -8.66
CA ALA A 53 -7.70 5.46 -7.28
C ALA A 53 -6.31 5.59 -6.65
N ALA A 54 -6.25 6.06 -5.40
CA ALA A 54 -5.00 6.16 -4.67
C ALA A 54 -4.26 4.81 -4.68
N THR A 55 -2.94 4.83 -4.83
CA THR A 55 -2.14 3.60 -4.98
C THR A 55 -1.82 2.90 -3.67
N ASN A 56 -2.25 3.42 -2.52
CA ASN A 56 -2.04 2.81 -1.20
C ASN A 56 -2.60 1.39 -1.03
N GLN A 57 -3.34 0.91 -2.01
CA GLN A 57 -3.74 -0.49 -2.12
C GLN A 57 -2.56 -1.45 -2.40
N PHE A 58 -1.40 -0.95 -2.86
CA PHE A 58 -0.20 -1.74 -3.07
C PHE A 58 0.61 -1.76 -1.77
N ARG A 59 0.46 -2.82 -1.00
CA ARG A 59 1.21 -3.11 0.23
C ARG A 59 2.10 -4.30 -0.07
N GLY A 60 3.31 -4.06 -0.55
CA GLY A 60 4.03 -5.12 -1.25
C GLY A 60 5.49 -5.29 -0.91
N MET A 61 6.00 -6.41 -1.43
CA MET A 61 7.40 -6.82 -1.35
C MET A 61 7.91 -7.25 -2.71
N ASN A 62 9.19 -6.98 -2.96
CA ASN A 62 9.93 -7.61 -4.06
C ASN A 62 10.44 -8.99 -3.62
N TRP A 63 10.15 -10.02 -4.39
CA TRP A 63 10.73 -11.34 -4.20
C TRP A 63 11.77 -11.58 -5.30
N ALA A 64 13.04 -11.60 -4.91
CA ALA A 64 14.15 -11.53 -5.82
C ALA A 64 14.99 -12.83 -5.86
N VAL A 65 15.82 -12.94 -6.89
CA VAL A 65 16.85 -13.98 -7.02
C VAL A 65 17.98 -13.70 -6.04
N LEU A 66 18.53 -14.72 -5.40
CA LEU A 66 19.75 -14.58 -4.63
C LEU A 66 20.94 -14.39 -5.60
N GLY A 67 21.56 -13.23 -5.58
CA GLY A 67 22.59 -12.80 -6.54
C GLY A 67 22.13 -11.66 -7.43
N ASP A 68 20.89 -11.21 -7.27
CA ASP A 68 20.21 -10.19 -8.05
C ASP A 68 19.40 -10.73 -9.24
N ASN A 69 18.45 -9.91 -9.71
CA ASN A 69 17.59 -10.24 -10.85
C ASN A 69 18.24 -9.97 -12.23
N PHE A 70 19.36 -9.27 -12.27
CA PHE A 70 20.14 -9.06 -13.50
C PHE A 70 20.85 -10.37 -13.88
N SER A 71 20.26 -11.15 -14.77
CA SER A 71 20.72 -12.49 -15.10
C SER A 71 20.45 -12.82 -16.57
N THR A 72 21.46 -13.39 -17.22
CA THR A 72 21.35 -13.98 -18.56
C THR A 72 20.88 -15.42 -18.56
N GLY A 73 20.30 -15.87 -17.44
CA GLY A 73 19.69 -17.19 -17.26
C GLY A 73 18.28 -17.10 -16.71
N PRO A 74 17.62 -18.24 -16.48
CA PRO A 74 16.30 -18.28 -15.85
C PRO A 74 16.33 -17.66 -14.44
N LEU A 75 15.31 -16.87 -14.13
CA LEU A 75 15.15 -16.26 -12.80
C LEU A 75 14.56 -17.26 -11.81
N VAL A 76 15.35 -17.67 -10.85
CA VAL A 76 14.94 -18.57 -9.75
C VAL A 76 14.99 -17.77 -8.45
N VAL A 77 13.85 -17.22 -8.03
CA VAL A 77 13.77 -16.38 -6.81
C VAL A 77 14.11 -17.19 -5.56
N GLN A 78 14.69 -16.54 -4.56
CA GLN A 78 15.22 -17.22 -3.36
C GLN A 78 14.15 -18.06 -2.66
N GLY A 79 14.47 -19.32 -2.36
CA GLY A 79 13.56 -20.32 -1.79
C GLY A 79 13.02 -21.31 -2.83
N LEU A 80 13.06 -20.97 -4.12
CA LEU A 80 12.77 -21.92 -5.21
C LEU A 80 14.05 -22.57 -5.73
N ILE A 81 13.89 -23.68 -6.44
CA ILE A 81 14.95 -24.32 -7.22
C ILE A 81 14.43 -24.62 -8.63
N SER A 82 15.32 -24.62 -9.63
CA SER A 82 14.93 -24.74 -11.05
C SER A 82 14.26 -26.09 -11.41
N SER A 83 14.37 -27.09 -10.54
CA SER A 83 13.70 -28.40 -10.68
C SER A 83 12.33 -28.48 -9.98
N ASP A 84 11.88 -27.41 -9.33
CA ASP A 84 10.55 -27.38 -8.71
C ASP A 84 9.46 -27.51 -9.78
N SER A 85 8.46 -28.33 -9.51
CA SER A 85 7.23 -28.37 -10.30
C SER A 85 6.36 -27.13 -10.02
N ASN A 86 5.40 -26.84 -10.89
CA ASN A 86 4.40 -25.79 -10.62
C ASN A 86 3.70 -25.97 -9.27
N ALA A 87 3.31 -27.19 -8.93
CA ALA A 87 2.68 -27.50 -7.65
C ALA A 87 3.62 -27.21 -6.46
N THR A 88 4.92 -27.54 -6.58
CA THR A 88 5.93 -27.26 -5.56
C THR A 88 6.17 -25.76 -5.41
N VAL A 89 6.33 -25.03 -6.52
CA VAL A 89 6.47 -23.57 -6.52
C VAL A 89 5.24 -22.92 -5.85
N ARG A 90 4.05 -23.39 -6.19
CA ARG A 90 2.79 -22.89 -5.60
C ARG A 90 2.74 -23.13 -4.09
N ALA A 91 3.15 -24.30 -3.62
CA ALA A 91 3.17 -24.62 -2.19
C ALA A 91 4.18 -23.73 -1.43
N LYS A 92 5.40 -23.59 -1.94
CA LYS A 92 6.43 -22.71 -1.39
C LYS A 92 5.98 -21.24 -1.36
N ALA A 93 5.44 -20.75 -2.48
CA ALA A 93 4.92 -19.39 -2.58
C ALA A 93 3.79 -19.14 -1.57
N ASN A 94 2.89 -20.09 -1.40
CA ASN A 94 1.82 -20.00 -0.41
C ASN A 94 2.37 -19.81 1.01
N ALA A 95 3.34 -20.61 1.44
CA ALA A 95 3.96 -20.50 2.75
C ALA A 95 4.58 -19.09 2.96
N LEU A 96 5.36 -18.62 1.97
CA LEU A 96 5.98 -17.30 2.05
C LEU A 96 4.97 -16.15 2.04
N TYR A 97 3.91 -16.25 1.24
CA TYR A 97 2.87 -15.21 1.18
C TYR A 97 2.00 -15.18 2.45
N ASP A 98 1.78 -16.34 3.10
CA ASP A 98 1.10 -16.39 4.40
C ASP A 98 1.91 -15.64 5.47
N ASP A 99 3.22 -15.86 5.50
CA ASP A 99 4.09 -15.15 6.44
C ASP A 99 4.18 -13.65 6.13
N MET A 100 4.33 -13.26 4.86
CA MET A 100 4.34 -11.85 4.46
C MET A 100 3.01 -11.15 4.83
N ALA A 101 1.88 -11.82 4.61
CA ALA A 101 0.57 -11.29 4.96
C ALA A 101 0.39 -11.16 6.47
N SER A 102 0.73 -12.23 7.21
CA SER A 102 0.52 -12.28 8.67
C SER A 102 1.43 -11.33 9.44
N THR A 103 2.68 -11.15 8.98
CA THR A 103 3.68 -10.34 9.69
C THR A 103 3.61 -8.85 9.33
N MET A 104 3.30 -8.52 8.07
CA MET A 104 3.35 -7.14 7.60
C MET A 104 2.07 -6.66 6.87
N GLY A 105 1.05 -7.52 6.73
CA GLY A 105 -0.16 -7.16 5.99
C GLY A 105 0.07 -6.98 4.48
N VAL A 106 1.04 -7.71 3.92
CA VAL A 106 1.35 -7.70 2.50
C VAL A 106 0.18 -8.25 1.69
N ASN A 107 -0.16 -7.58 0.61
CA ASN A 107 -1.18 -7.97 -0.36
C ASN A 107 -0.70 -7.85 -1.82
N THR A 108 0.58 -7.58 -2.01
CA THR A 108 1.18 -7.35 -3.32
C THR A 108 2.58 -7.97 -3.35
N VAL A 109 2.92 -8.63 -4.44
CA VAL A 109 4.27 -9.12 -4.69
C VAL A 109 4.76 -8.61 -6.04
N ARG A 110 6.00 -8.11 -6.09
CA ARG A 110 6.68 -7.77 -7.34
C ARG A 110 7.65 -8.88 -7.68
N LEU A 111 7.46 -9.48 -8.86
CA LEU A 111 8.19 -10.65 -9.33
C LEU A 111 8.98 -10.30 -10.59
N PRO A 112 10.26 -10.66 -10.66
CA PRO A 112 11.07 -10.42 -11.84
C PRO A 112 10.71 -11.40 -12.96
N ILE A 113 10.74 -10.90 -14.19
CA ILE A 113 10.68 -11.70 -15.42
C ILE A 113 11.79 -11.29 -16.37
N ASN A 114 12.23 -12.23 -17.21
CA ASN A 114 13.17 -11.98 -18.29
C ASN A 114 12.95 -12.94 -19.46
N THR A 115 13.65 -12.72 -20.59
CA THR A 115 13.49 -13.52 -21.80
C THR A 115 14.03 -14.95 -21.66
N HIS A 116 14.87 -15.22 -20.66
CA HIS A 116 15.40 -16.56 -20.35
C HIS A 116 14.45 -17.35 -19.45
N THR A 117 13.47 -16.71 -18.84
CA THR A 117 12.47 -17.36 -17.98
C THR A 117 11.18 -17.62 -18.74
N VAL A 118 10.60 -16.57 -19.34
CA VAL A 118 9.28 -16.60 -19.97
C VAL A 118 9.31 -17.46 -21.25
N GLY A 119 8.32 -18.33 -21.41
CA GLY A 119 8.21 -19.23 -22.55
C GLY A 119 9.07 -20.49 -22.47
N THR A 120 9.74 -20.73 -21.33
CA THR A 120 10.55 -21.94 -21.09
C THR A 120 9.78 -22.97 -20.24
N ALA A 121 10.35 -24.17 -20.08
CA ALA A 121 9.80 -25.17 -19.15
C ALA A 121 9.76 -24.64 -17.69
N TRP A 122 10.77 -23.84 -17.30
CA TRP A 122 10.79 -23.20 -15.99
C TRP A 122 9.67 -22.17 -15.81
N TRP A 123 9.28 -21.46 -16.86
CA TRP A 123 8.15 -20.53 -16.80
C TRP A 123 6.86 -21.21 -16.34
N GLU A 124 6.57 -22.40 -16.84
CA GLU A 124 5.38 -23.16 -16.44
C GLU A 124 5.39 -23.51 -14.95
N ALA A 125 6.57 -23.75 -14.38
CA ALA A 125 6.75 -23.93 -12.93
C ALA A 125 6.65 -22.60 -12.17
N TYR A 126 7.35 -21.55 -12.65
CA TYR A 126 7.41 -20.23 -12.03
C TYR A 126 6.03 -19.55 -11.94
N ARG A 127 5.16 -19.80 -12.91
CA ARG A 127 3.76 -19.37 -12.87
C ARG A 127 3.03 -19.81 -11.59
N GLY A 128 3.44 -20.89 -10.95
CA GLY A 128 2.92 -21.29 -9.65
C GLY A 128 2.99 -20.21 -8.58
N ALA A 129 4.03 -19.36 -8.59
CA ALA A 129 4.13 -18.22 -7.67
C ALA A 129 3.13 -17.10 -7.99
N ILE A 130 2.92 -16.82 -9.29
CA ILE A 130 1.96 -15.81 -9.75
C ILE A 130 0.52 -16.26 -9.42
N ASP A 131 0.21 -17.51 -9.73
CA ASP A 131 -1.11 -18.10 -9.52
C ASP A 131 -1.44 -18.26 -8.04
N ALA A 132 -0.44 -18.59 -7.20
CA ALA A 132 -0.60 -18.61 -5.74
C ALA A 132 -0.95 -17.22 -5.18
N ALA A 133 -0.28 -16.17 -5.64
CA ALA A 133 -0.55 -14.80 -5.23
C ALA A 133 -1.96 -14.34 -5.66
N THR A 134 -2.30 -14.53 -6.93
CA THR A 134 -3.60 -14.09 -7.47
C THR A 134 -4.78 -14.88 -6.89
N ALA A 135 -4.61 -16.17 -6.60
CA ALA A 135 -5.62 -16.97 -5.92
C ALA A 135 -5.93 -16.50 -4.50
N ARG A 136 -4.98 -15.81 -3.86
CA ARG A 136 -5.15 -15.14 -2.55
C ARG A 136 -5.75 -13.73 -2.67
N GLY A 137 -6.00 -13.25 -3.87
CA GLY A 137 -6.39 -11.88 -4.13
C GLY A 137 -5.23 -10.86 -4.03
N PHE A 138 -3.98 -11.35 -3.97
CA PHE A 138 -2.82 -10.47 -4.03
C PHE A 138 -2.68 -9.85 -5.41
N LYS A 139 -2.13 -8.64 -5.46
CA LYS A 139 -1.65 -8.03 -6.69
C LYS A 139 -0.26 -8.58 -7.01
N VAL A 140 -0.02 -8.82 -8.28
CA VAL A 140 1.29 -9.25 -8.78
C VAL A 140 1.79 -8.23 -9.78
N ILE A 141 2.95 -7.62 -9.53
CA ILE A 141 3.63 -6.77 -10.49
C ILE A 141 4.70 -7.62 -11.17
N LEU A 142 4.53 -7.89 -12.47
CA LEU A 142 5.53 -8.56 -13.27
C LEU A 142 6.44 -7.50 -13.90
N ALA A 143 7.70 -7.48 -13.51
CA ALA A 143 8.67 -6.49 -13.92
C ALA A 143 9.78 -7.13 -14.75
N TYR A 144 10.06 -6.56 -15.93
CA TYR A 144 11.16 -7.04 -16.76
C TYR A 144 12.49 -6.50 -16.24
N TRP A 145 13.38 -7.44 -15.89
CA TRP A 145 14.78 -7.14 -15.58
C TRP A 145 15.67 -7.36 -16.77
N GLU A 146 16.70 -6.50 -16.89
CA GLU A 146 17.70 -6.56 -17.94
C GLU A 146 18.38 -7.92 -18.00
N ASP A 147 18.45 -8.47 -19.22
CA ASP A 147 19.07 -9.76 -19.56
C ASP A 147 19.75 -9.66 -20.94
N GLY A 148 19.89 -10.76 -21.65
CA GLY A 148 20.44 -10.76 -23.01
C GLY A 148 19.66 -9.96 -24.06
N ALA A 149 18.40 -9.57 -23.77
CA ALA A 149 17.60 -8.71 -24.66
C ALA A 149 17.67 -7.22 -24.29
N ALA A 150 18.32 -6.88 -23.16
CA ALA A 150 18.64 -5.53 -22.78
C ALA A 150 20.05 -5.45 -22.23
N SER A 151 20.69 -4.32 -22.35
CA SER A 151 22.02 -4.06 -21.81
C SER A 151 22.22 -2.57 -21.55
N GLY A 152 22.85 -2.25 -20.41
CA GLY A 152 23.10 -0.87 -19.99
C GLY A 152 21.85 -0.04 -19.87
N GLY A 153 20.76 -0.63 -19.38
CA GLY A 153 19.46 0.03 -19.20
C GLY A 153 18.69 0.30 -20.50
N ARG A 154 19.05 -0.39 -21.60
CA ARG A 154 18.39 -0.24 -22.92
C ARG A 154 17.98 -1.59 -23.48
N ILE A 155 16.78 -1.67 -24.07
CA ILE A 155 16.36 -2.83 -24.88
C ILE A 155 17.20 -2.86 -26.14
N THR A 156 18.00 -3.91 -26.33
CA THR A 156 18.89 -4.11 -27.48
C THR A 156 18.34 -5.15 -28.45
N ASN A 157 17.48 -6.06 -27.96
CA ASN A 157 16.75 -7.02 -28.79
C ASN A 157 15.24 -6.87 -28.59
N LEU A 158 14.67 -5.93 -29.37
CA LEU A 158 13.26 -5.59 -29.31
C LEU A 158 12.35 -6.78 -29.66
N ALA A 159 12.80 -7.66 -30.57
CA ALA A 159 12.01 -8.82 -30.98
C ALA A 159 11.85 -9.83 -29.84
N ALA A 160 12.94 -10.18 -29.16
CA ALA A 160 12.90 -11.09 -27.99
C ALA A 160 12.08 -10.49 -26.84
N TRP A 161 12.28 -9.21 -26.55
CA TRP A 161 11.53 -8.50 -25.50
C TRP A 161 10.02 -8.45 -25.79
N ASN A 162 9.61 -8.13 -27.02
CA ASN A 162 8.20 -8.15 -27.39
C ASN A 162 7.60 -9.57 -27.40
N ALA A 163 8.35 -10.58 -27.84
CA ALA A 163 7.89 -11.98 -27.78
C ALA A 163 7.62 -12.44 -26.35
N MET A 164 8.53 -12.11 -25.42
CA MET A 164 8.36 -12.35 -24.00
C MET A 164 7.10 -11.66 -23.45
N TRP A 165 6.95 -10.36 -23.70
CA TRP A 165 5.78 -9.60 -23.23
C TRP A 165 4.47 -10.07 -23.85
N SER A 166 4.47 -10.49 -25.12
CA SER A 166 3.30 -11.10 -25.76
C SER A 166 2.87 -12.36 -25.03
N THR A 167 3.80 -13.23 -24.64
CA THR A 167 3.52 -14.42 -23.84
C THR A 167 2.90 -14.05 -22.49
N VAL A 168 3.49 -13.09 -21.78
CA VAL A 168 3.03 -12.64 -20.47
C VAL A 168 1.65 -11.99 -20.55
N THR A 169 1.45 -11.04 -21.47
CA THR A 169 0.19 -10.30 -21.58
C THR A 169 -0.95 -11.15 -22.14
N ASN A 170 -0.67 -12.10 -23.03
CA ASN A 170 -1.67 -13.08 -23.48
C ASN A 170 -2.09 -14.02 -22.35
N THR A 171 -1.17 -14.38 -21.44
CA THR A 171 -1.47 -15.26 -20.31
C THR A 171 -2.23 -14.54 -19.21
N TYR A 172 -1.84 -13.33 -18.86
CA TYR A 172 -2.33 -12.62 -17.67
C TYR A 172 -3.09 -11.32 -17.98
N GLY A 173 -3.26 -10.93 -19.24
CA GLY A 173 -3.91 -9.68 -19.61
C GLY A 173 -5.37 -9.55 -19.12
N SER A 174 -6.06 -10.67 -18.95
CA SER A 174 -7.44 -10.71 -18.40
C SER A 174 -7.49 -10.76 -16.86
N ASN A 175 -6.37 -11.10 -16.19
CA ASN A 175 -6.33 -11.20 -14.72
C ASN A 175 -6.18 -9.81 -14.08
N SER A 176 -7.24 -9.31 -13.42
CA SER A 176 -7.28 -7.96 -12.83
C SER A 176 -6.26 -7.74 -11.71
N ASN A 177 -5.71 -8.81 -11.13
CA ASN A 177 -4.70 -8.74 -10.08
C ASN A 177 -3.26 -8.71 -10.62
N VAL A 178 -3.04 -8.87 -11.94
CA VAL A 178 -1.71 -8.85 -12.54
C VAL A 178 -1.43 -7.51 -13.21
N TYR A 179 -0.31 -6.92 -12.87
CA TYR A 179 0.20 -5.64 -13.31
C TYR A 179 1.51 -5.84 -14.09
N PHE A 180 1.81 -4.95 -15.01
CA PHE A 180 2.92 -5.10 -15.94
C PHE A 180 3.86 -3.89 -15.85
N GLU A 181 5.13 -4.14 -15.65
CA GLU A 181 6.17 -3.12 -15.63
C GLU A 181 7.17 -3.41 -16.76
N PRO A 182 7.05 -2.69 -17.90
CA PRO A 182 7.78 -3.01 -19.14
C PRO A 182 9.28 -3.09 -18.98
N MET A 183 9.87 -2.30 -18.09
CA MET A 183 11.28 -2.35 -17.75
C MET A 183 11.51 -1.82 -16.33
N ASN A 184 12.27 -2.53 -15.54
CA ASN A 184 12.63 -2.20 -14.16
C ASN A 184 13.30 -0.81 -14.05
N GLU A 185 14.41 -0.61 -14.73
CA GLU A 185 15.25 0.59 -14.60
C GLU A 185 15.82 1.05 -15.95
N PRO A 186 15.08 1.83 -16.74
CA PRO A 186 15.49 2.26 -18.08
C PRO A 186 16.53 3.40 -18.04
N HIS A 187 17.72 3.15 -17.45
CA HIS A 187 18.74 4.18 -17.20
C HIS A 187 19.60 4.51 -18.42
N GLY A 188 19.59 3.69 -19.46
CA GLY A 188 20.38 3.89 -20.67
C GLY A 188 19.74 4.78 -21.73
N TYR A 189 18.55 5.33 -21.46
CA TYR A 189 17.79 6.15 -22.38
C TYR A 189 17.79 7.64 -21.99
N SER A 190 17.71 8.52 -22.97
CA SER A 190 17.16 9.85 -22.73
C SER A 190 15.66 9.76 -22.40
N SER A 191 15.12 10.78 -21.74
CA SER A 191 13.70 10.81 -21.39
C SER A 191 12.79 10.67 -22.62
N THR A 192 13.11 11.32 -23.74
CA THR A 192 12.33 11.24 -24.98
C THR A 192 12.37 9.85 -25.59
N GLU A 193 13.55 9.23 -25.66
CA GLU A 193 13.69 7.86 -26.19
C GLU A 193 12.87 6.87 -25.37
N TRP A 194 13.01 6.90 -24.03
CA TRP A 194 12.28 5.98 -23.16
C TRP A 194 10.77 6.15 -23.29
N ARG A 195 10.26 7.39 -23.27
CA ARG A 195 8.83 7.64 -23.46
C ARG A 195 8.31 7.06 -24.77
N ASN A 196 9.10 7.10 -25.84
CA ASN A 196 8.71 6.49 -27.12
C ASN A 196 8.71 4.96 -27.05
N VAL A 197 9.71 4.35 -26.44
CA VAL A 197 9.76 2.88 -26.22
C VAL A 197 8.56 2.43 -25.39
N ALA A 198 8.27 3.10 -24.28
CA ALA A 198 7.15 2.78 -23.41
C ALA A 198 5.78 2.98 -24.10
N ALA A 199 5.61 4.02 -24.89
CA ALA A 199 4.39 4.26 -25.66
C ALA A 199 4.18 3.20 -26.75
N ASN A 200 5.25 2.81 -27.44
CA ASN A 200 5.20 1.73 -28.42
C ASN A 200 4.82 0.39 -27.75
N TRP A 201 5.35 0.11 -26.56
CA TRP A 201 4.98 -1.08 -25.78
C TRP A 201 3.48 -1.09 -25.46
N LEU A 202 2.91 0.01 -24.96
CA LEU A 202 1.48 0.13 -24.69
C LEU A 202 0.62 -0.13 -25.94
N SER A 203 1.06 0.37 -27.08
CA SER A 203 0.34 0.19 -28.34
C SER A 203 0.43 -1.25 -28.86
N TYR A 204 1.57 -1.91 -28.66
CA TYR A 204 1.81 -3.27 -29.13
C TYR A 204 1.15 -4.32 -28.23
N HIS A 205 1.16 -4.10 -26.91
CA HIS A 205 0.62 -5.02 -25.91
C HIS A 205 -0.75 -4.55 -25.38
N TYR A 206 -1.68 -4.28 -26.27
CA TYR A 206 -3.01 -3.73 -25.96
C TYR A 206 -3.90 -4.62 -25.05
N SER A 207 -3.57 -5.92 -24.90
CA SER A 207 -4.19 -6.81 -23.91
C SER A 207 -3.84 -6.44 -22.46
N ALA A 208 -2.74 -5.71 -22.26
CA ALA A 208 -2.42 -5.11 -20.97
C ALA A 208 -3.19 -3.79 -20.82
N VAL A 209 -4.25 -3.80 -20.01
CA VAL A 209 -5.05 -2.59 -19.74
C VAL A 209 -4.15 -1.49 -19.15
N PRO A 210 -4.12 -0.27 -19.72
CA PRO A 210 -3.18 0.79 -19.28
C PRO A 210 -3.22 1.09 -17.78
N SER A 211 -4.37 1.01 -17.12
CA SER A 211 -4.51 1.21 -15.68
C SER A 211 -3.81 0.13 -14.83
N ARG A 212 -3.32 -0.94 -15.44
CA ARG A 212 -2.51 -2.01 -14.81
C ARG A 212 -1.06 -2.04 -15.31
N VAL A 213 -0.63 -1.00 -16.04
CA VAL A 213 0.76 -0.86 -16.49
C VAL A 213 1.46 0.19 -15.64
N LEU A 214 2.64 -0.14 -15.14
CA LEU A 214 3.50 0.76 -14.37
C LEU A 214 4.67 1.20 -15.26
N ILE A 215 4.79 2.49 -15.53
CA ILE A 215 5.89 3.04 -16.33
C ILE A 215 6.84 3.80 -15.43
N GLY A 216 8.10 3.36 -15.37
CA GLY A 216 9.18 4.07 -14.67
C GLY A 216 9.69 5.28 -15.44
N GLY A 217 10.29 6.22 -14.75
CA GLY A 217 11.08 7.29 -15.38
C GLY A 217 12.46 6.80 -15.81
N THR A 218 13.19 7.62 -16.54
CA THR A 218 14.61 7.36 -16.83
C THR A 218 15.49 7.53 -15.59
N GLY A 219 16.76 7.16 -15.67
CA GLY A 219 17.69 7.31 -14.56
C GLY A 219 17.33 6.42 -13.36
N PHE A 220 17.23 5.11 -13.59
CA PHE A 220 16.90 4.10 -12.58
C PHE A 220 15.50 4.28 -11.94
N SER A 221 14.52 4.70 -12.74
CA SER A 221 13.12 4.95 -12.30
C SER A 221 12.97 5.97 -11.16
N GLN A 222 13.97 6.87 -10.99
CA GLN A 222 14.03 7.82 -9.89
C GLN A 222 13.35 9.16 -10.16
N ASP A 223 12.94 9.46 -11.40
CA ASP A 223 12.33 10.74 -11.75
C ASP A 223 11.12 10.55 -12.64
N LEU A 224 9.95 10.84 -12.10
CA LEU A 224 8.68 10.62 -12.78
C LEU A 224 8.19 11.83 -13.58
N ARG A 225 8.83 13.00 -13.47
CA ARG A 225 8.30 14.27 -14.00
C ARG A 225 8.01 14.22 -15.50
N ASP A 226 8.90 13.61 -16.28
CA ASP A 226 8.75 13.56 -17.74
C ASP A 226 7.67 12.58 -18.19
N ILE A 227 7.59 11.40 -17.54
CA ILE A 227 6.51 10.43 -17.79
C ILE A 227 5.16 10.98 -17.30
N CYS A 228 5.17 11.66 -16.15
CA CYS A 228 4.00 12.28 -15.56
C CYS A 228 3.32 13.27 -16.50
N ASN A 229 4.12 14.09 -17.18
CA ASN A 229 3.65 15.16 -18.05
C ASN A 229 3.33 14.71 -19.48
N ASP A 230 3.56 13.45 -19.83
CA ASP A 230 3.27 12.92 -21.16
C ASP A 230 1.86 12.30 -21.19
N SER A 231 0.98 12.89 -21.99
CA SER A 231 -0.43 12.50 -22.07
C SER A 231 -0.66 11.05 -22.53
N ARG A 232 0.32 10.44 -23.20
CA ARG A 232 0.26 9.02 -23.61
C ARG A 232 0.17 8.08 -22.42
N PHE A 233 0.65 8.53 -21.25
CA PHE A 233 0.66 7.75 -19.99
C PHE A 233 -0.38 8.23 -18.95
N ALA A 234 -1.33 9.07 -19.36
CA ALA A 234 -2.32 9.64 -18.43
C ALA A 234 -3.15 8.57 -17.66
N SER A 235 -3.37 7.41 -18.29
CA SER A 235 -4.14 6.30 -17.72
C SER A 235 -3.28 5.17 -17.11
N THR A 236 -1.94 5.31 -17.10
CA THR A 236 -1.05 4.31 -16.48
C THR A 236 -0.74 4.66 -15.03
N LEU A 237 -0.32 3.65 -14.27
CA LEU A 237 0.43 3.83 -13.03
C LEU A 237 1.88 4.20 -13.36
N LEU A 238 2.62 4.67 -12.35
CA LEU A 238 4.02 5.05 -12.50
C LEU A 238 4.87 4.28 -11.50
N SER A 239 5.97 3.69 -11.96
CA SER A 239 6.96 2.99 -11.14
C SER A 239 8.02 3.97 -10.64
N PHE A 240 8.21 4.02 -9.33
CA PHE A 240 9.15 4.93 -8.67
C PHE A 240 10.15 4.15 -7.80
N HIS A 241 11.44 4.45 -8.01
CA HIS A 241 12.52 3.90 -7.18
C HIS A 241 13.23 5.00 -6.42
N HIS A 242 13.60 4.75 -5.16
CA HIS A 242 14.38 5.70 -4.40
C HIS A 242 15.21 5.03 -3.30
N TYR A 243 16.53 5.24 -3.35
CA TYR A 243 17.49 4.71 -2.39
C TYR A 243 18.46 5.78 -1.88
N ALA A 244 18.82 5.70 -0.61
CA ALA A 244 19.74 6.64 0.01
C ALA A 244 21.16 6.63 -0.61
N PHE A 245 21.61 5.47 -1.10
CA PHE A 245 22.98 5.32 -1.61
C PHE A 245 23.25 6.06 -2.94
N PHE A 246 22.22 6.48 -3.66
CA PHE A 246 22.40 7.33 -4.85
C PHE A 246 22.71 8.79 -4.52
N TYR A 247 22.50 9.19 -3.26
CA TYR A 247 22.63 10.57 -2.81
C TYR A 247 23.56 10.61 -1.61
N GLY A 248 24.30 11.69 -1.43
CA GLY A 248 25.11 11.90 -0.24
C GLY A 248 24.28 11.99 1.04
N GLU A 249 24.93 12.34 2.14
CA GLU A 249 24.27 12.58 3.43
C GLU A 249 23.20 13.67 3.29
N MET A 250 21.97 13.35 3.68
CA MET A 250 20.83 14.26 3.64
C MET A 250 20.09 14.29 4.99
N THR A 251 19.50 15.43 5.33
CA THR A 251 18.55 15.50 6.45
C THR A 251 17.24 14.81 6.08
N TYR A 252 16.43 14.49 7.09
CA TYR A 252 15.07 13.96 6.90
C TYR A 252 14.23 14.85 5.97
N ASP A 253 14.22 16.17 6.19
CA ASP A 253 13.44 17.11 5.37
C ASP A 253 14.01 17.26 3.96
N ALA A 254 15.33 17.19 3.81
CA ALA A 254 15.96 17.19 2.49
C ALA A 254 15.54 15.95 1.66
N PHE A 255 15.52 14.75 2.27
CA PHE A 255 14.99 13.55 1.61
C PHE A 255 13.51 13.70 1.24
N ARG A 256 12.66 14.19 2.14
CA ARG A 256 11.24 14.43 1.85
C ARG A 256 11.07 15.35 0.63
N SER A 257 11.76 16.48 0.63
CA SER A 257 11.69 17.46 -0.46
C SER A 257 12.21 16.88 -1.78
N HIS A 258 13.31 16.13 -1.72
CA HIS A 258 13.89 15.48 -2.89
C HIS A 258 12.94 14.44 -3.50
N ILE A 259 12.38 13.55 -2.69
CA ILE A 259 11.42 12.52 -3.13
C ILE A 259 10.18 13.20 -3.75
N GLN A 260 9.62 14.20 -3.07
CA GLN A 260 8.43 14.92 -3.56
C GLN A 260 8.70 15.62 -4.90
N THR A 261 9.88 16.22 -5.06
CA THR A 261 10.29 16.85 -6.33
C THR A 261 10.35 15.84 -7.47
N ARG A 262 10.88 14.64 -7.23
CA ARG A 262 11.01 13.57 -8.22
C ARG A 262 9.67 12.94 -8.61
N LEU A 263 8.72 12.88 -7.68
CA LEU A 263 7.34 12.45 -7.96
C LEU A 263 6.57 13.46 -8.83
N GLY A 264 6.92 14.74 -8.74
CA GLY A 264 6.19 15.81 -9.43
C GLY A 264 4.71 15.85 -9.01
N ASN A 265 3.82 16.05 -9.97
CA ASN A 265 2.37 16.13 -9.74
C ASN A 265 1.65 14.77 -9.83
N CYS A 266 2.39 13.67 -9.98
CA CYS A 266 1.83 12.34 -10.22
C CYS A 266 1.92 11.37 -9.03
N ALA A 267 2.16 11.87 -7.83
CA ALA A 267 2.23 11.03 -6.64
C ALA A 267 0.99 10.14 -6.44
N SER A 268 -0.21 10.62 -6.84
CA SER A 268 -1.46 9.86 -6.77
C SER A 268 -1.51 8.63 -7.69
N ARG A 269 -0.69 8.59 -8.74
CA ARG A 269 -0.55 7.46 -9.68
C ARG A 269 0.75 6.66 -9.47
N ALA A 270 1.63 7.14 -8.60
CA ALA A 270 2.92 6.51 -8.34
C ALA A 270 2.77 5.32 -7.39
N VAL A 271 3.53 4.28 -7.68
CA VAL A 271 3.79 3.14 -6.79
C VAL A 271 5.30 3.12 -6.56
N ALA A 272 5.74 3.14 -5.32
CA ALA A 272 7.15 2.98 -4.98
C ALA A 272 7.55 1.51 -5.18
N THR A 273 7.84 1.12 -6.41
CA THR A 273 8.12 -0.27 -6.77
C THR A 273 9.44 -0.78 -6.23
N GLU A 274 10.38 0.14 -5.93
CA GLU A 274 11.57 -0.18 -5.17
C GLU A 274 11.99 0.94 -4.23
N PHE A 275 12.19 0.59 -2.98
CA PHE A 275 12.85 1.38 -1.95
C PHE A 275 13.30 0.43 -0.83
N GLY A 276 14.41 0.74 -0.20
CA GLY A 276 14.95 -0.15 0.81
C GLY A 276 16.09 0.48 1.61
N ALA A 277 16.49 -0.21 2.67
CA ALA A 277 17.62 0.10 3.51
C ALA A 277 18.09 -1.17 4.26
N PRO A 278 19.30 -1.20 4.86
CA PRO A 278 19.78 -2.36 5.62
C PRO A 278 18.85 -2.75 6.75
N MET A 279 18.44 -4.02 6.80
CA MET A 279 17.54 -4.57 7.83
C MET A 279 18.24 -5.57 8.76
N ASN A 280 19.55 -5.76 8.62
CA ASN A 280 20.31 -6.82 9.32
C ASN A 280 21.24 -6.33 10.43
N ASP A 281 21.36 -5.02 10.67
CA ASP A 281 22.41 -4.41 11.48
C ASP A 281 21.90 -3.71 12.75
N GLY A 282 20.64 -3.94 13.11
CA GLY A 282 20.04 -3.43 14.33
C GLY A 282 19.67 -1.95 14.33
N ARG A 283 19.71 -1.26 13.17
CA ARG A 283 19.24 0.12 13.06
C ARG A 283 17.83 0.29 13.63
N ASN A 284 17.64 1.38 14.36
CA ASN A 284 16.33 1.77 14.85
C ASN A 284 15.67 2.77 13.89
N TYR A 285 14.83 2.28 13.00
CA TYR A 285 14.09 3.10 12.05
C TYR A 285 12.96 3.94 12.68
N ALA A 286 12.64 3.73 13.95
CA ALA A 286 11.69 4.56 14.68
C ALA A 286 12.33 5.84 15.28
N ASP A 287 13.67 5.91 15.33
CA ASP A 287 14.38 7.05 15.93
C ASP A 287 14.23 8.33 15.09
N ALA A 288 13.46 9.27 15.62
CA ALA A 288 13.22 10.57 14.99
C ALA A 288 14.46 11.48 14.96
N ASN A 289 15.40 11.27 15.87
CA ASN A 289 16.60 12.08 16.04
C ASN A 289 17.83 11.46 15.38
N SER A 290 17.68 10.32 14.70
CA SER A 290 18.76 9.61 14.07
C SER A 290 19.54 10.49 13.08
N THR A 291 20.87 10.41 13.15
CA THR A 291 21.77 11.00 12.17
C THR A 291 22.13 10.02 11.04
N ASP A 292 21.74 8.77 11.15
CA ASP A 292 21.99 7.74 10.13
C ASP A 292 21.18 8.04 8.85
N ASN A 293 21.87 8.02 7.72
CA ASN A 293 21.30 8.40 6.42
C ASN A 293 20.19 7.43 5.96
N PHE A 294 20.32 6.14 6.24
CA PHE A 294 19.30 5.14 5.88
C PHE A 294 18.06 5.28 6.75
N VAL A 295 18.23 5.56 8.04
CA VAL A 295 17.09 5.80 8.94
C VAL A 295 16.33 7.04 8.52
N ARG A 296 17.02 8.15 8.24
CA ARG A 296 16.41 9.39 7.72
C ARG A 296 15.67 9.15 6.41
N HIS A 297 16.30 8.39 5.48
CA HIS A 297 15.73 8.08 4.19
C HIS A 297 14.44 7.26 4.30
N ILE A 298 14.45 6.12 5.02
CA ILE A 298 13.26 5.25 5.16
C ILE A 298 12.12 5.99 5.84
N ARG A 299 12.40 6.80 6.86
CA ARG A 299 11.39 7.62 7.52
C ARG A 299 10.81 8.70 6.61
N ALA A 300 11.65 9.36 5.82
CA ALA A 300 11.22 10.36 4.84
C ALA A 300 10.38 9.73 3.72
N MET A 301 10.84 8.59 3.20
CA MET A 301 10.10 7.83 2.16
C MET A 301 8.73 7.37 2.68
N ALA A 302 8.70 6.78 3.87
CA ALA A 302 7.45 6.34 4.50
C ALA A 302 6.47 7.50 4.71
N GLN A 303 6.97 8.68 5.13
CA GLN A 303 6.13 9.86 5.31
C GLN A 303 5.60 10.38 3.98
N VAL A 304 6.43 10.48 2.94
CA VAL A 304 5.98 10.92 1.61
C VAL A 304 4.95 9.96 1.02
N MET A 305 5.16 8.65 1.15
CA MET A 305 4.19 7.65 0.70
C MET A 305 2.84 7.82 1.42
N ARG A 306 2.88 8.01 2.74
CA ARG A 306 1.69 8.20 3.55
C ARG A 306 0.94 9.50 3.18
N ASP A 307 1.65 10.62 3.08
CA ASP A 307 1.08 11.93 2.77
C ASP A 307 0.38 11.93 1.40
N ASN A 308 0.92 11.18 0.44
CA ASN A 308 0.39 11.07 -0.91
C ASN A 308 -0.55 9.87 -1.12
N ARG A 309 -0.83 9.07 -0.09
CA ARG A 309 -1.58 7.81 -0.16
C ARG A 309 -1.02 6.89 -1.25
N MET A 310 0.30 6.82 -1.32
CA MET A 310 1.07 6.05 -2.30
C MET A 310 1.41 4.69 -1.71
N GLY A 311 1.17 3.63 -2.49
CA GLY A 311 1.60 2.29 -2.16
C GLY A 311 3.02 1.99 -2.66
N GLY A 312 3.49 0.78 -2.37
CA GLY A 312 4.79 0.34 -2.87
C GLY A 312 5.15 -1.08 -2.51
N THR A 313 6.24 -1.55 -3.10
CA THR A 313 6.87 -2.84 -2.86
C THR A 313 8.29 -2.63 -2.33
N TYR A 314 8.53 -3.00 -1.07
CA TYR A 314 9.84 -2.90 -0.43
C TYR A 314 10.87 -3.84 -1.08
N TRP A 315 12.13 -3.42 -1.23
CA TRP A 315 13.23 -4.20 -1.79
C TRP A 315 14.25 -4.62 -0.74
N PRO A 316 14.56 -5.95 -0.69
CA PRO A 316 13.66 -7.04 -1.06
C PRO A 316 13.01 -7.72 0.16
N ALA A 317 12.01 -8.56 -0.05
CA ALA A 317 11.59 -9.52 0.97
C ALA A 317 12.69 -10.57 1.19
N LEU A 318 13.08 -11.20 0.10
CA LEU A 318 14.11 -12.22 -0.03
C LEU A 318 14.88 -12.02 -1.34
N GLY A 319 16.09 -12.57 -1.44
CA GLY A 319 16.96 -12.43 -2.60
C GLY A 319 17.74 -11.14 -2.59
N GLY A 320 18.07 -10.62 -3.77
CA GLY A 320 18.91 -9.44 -3.95
C GLY A 320 20.40 -9.73 -3.87
N LYS A 321 21.22 -8.69 -3.78
CA LYS A 321 22.70 -8.80 -3.79
C LYS A 321 23.20 -9.26 -2.42
N PRO A 322 23.76 -10.47 -2.29
CA PRO A 322 24.08 -11.04 -0.99
C PRO A 322 25.29 -10.40 -0.30
N GLY A 323 26.11 -9.63 -1.00
CA GLY A 323 27.35 -9.11 -0.43
C GLY A 323 28.25 -10.25 0.08
N THR A 324 28.99 -9.99 1.17
CA THR A 324 29.90 -10.97 1.81
C THR A 324 29.21 -11.89 2.82
N ILE A 325 27.94 -11.68 3.12
CA ILE A 325 27.20 -12.36 4.21
C ILE A 325 26.20 -13.40 3.72
N GLY A 326 26.18 -13.70 2.42
CA GLY A 326 25.31 -14.73 1.84
C GLY A 326 23.83 -14.35 1.68
N TYR A 327 23.44 -13.13 2.04
CA TYR A 327 22.11 -12.56 1.81
C TYR A 327 22.19 -11.04 1.60
N ASP A 328 21.17 -10.44 1.01
CA ASP A 328 21.09 -9.00 0.85
C ASP A 328 20.86 -8.31 2.21
N TRP A 329 21.65 -7.30 2.49
CA TRP A 329 21.52 -6.52 3.73
C TRP A 329 20.15 -5.87 3.88
N TYR A 330 19.49 -5.58 2.77
CA TYR A 330 18.17 -4.96 2.72
C TYR A 330 17.03 -5.97 2.89
N SER A 331 17.30 -7.29 2.79
CA SER A 331 16.25 -8.30 2.93
C SER A 331 15.46 -8.14 4.23
N MET A 332 14.16 -7.92 4.08
CA MET A 332 13.23 -7.76 5.21
C MET A 332 13.14 -9.02 6.06
N TYR A 333 13.28 -10.20 5.43
CA TYR A 333 13.09 -11.48 6.10
C TYR A 333 14.34 -12.35 6.07
N SER A 334 14.46 -13.18 7.09
CA SER A 334 15.26 -14.40 7.06
C SER A 334 14.40 -15.56 6.62
N LEU A 335 14.93 -16.39 5.73
CA LEU A 335 14.30 -17.62 5.27
C LEU A 335 14.81 -18.81 6.08
N SER A 336 13.90 -19.68 6.52
CA SER A 336 14.19 -20.94 7.18
C SER A 336 13.24 -22.03 6.68
N GLY A 337 13.47 -23.28 7.11
CA GLY A 337 12.69 -24.42 6.64
C GLY A 337 13.31 -25.12 5.41
N SER A 338 12.61 -26.10 4.89
CA SER A 338 13.05 -26.89 3.73
C SER A 338 11.87 -27.46 2.95
N GLY A 339 12.11 -27.88 1.71
CA GLY A 339 11.05 -28.40 0.85
C GLY A 339 9.96 -27.37 0.64
N THR A 340 8.72 -27.69 0.96
CA THR A 340 7.56 -26.79 0.90
C THR A 340 7.22 -26.13 2.25
N ASP A 341 7.90 -26.53 3.32
CA ASP A 341 7.74 -25.95 4.66
C ASP A 341 8.77 -24.82 4.85
N LEU A 342 8.49 -23.70 4.21
CA LEU A 342 9.32 -22.50 4.27
C LEU A 342 8.70 -21.48 5.24
N ASN A 343 9.55 -20.79 6.00
CA ASN A 343 9.12 -19.83 7.01
C ASN A 343 9.94 -18.54 6.92
N LEU A 344 9.29 -17.41 7.12
CA LEU A 344 9.88 -16.07 7.14
C LEU A 344 9.89 -15.49 8.56
N THR A 345 11.02 -14.90 8.92
CA THR A 345 11.15 -14.12 10.16
C THR A 345 11.60 -12.72 9.82
N VAL A 346 10.86 -11.71 10.32
CA VAL A 346 11.20 -10.29 10.14
C VAL A 346 12.55 -10.00 10.81
N ARG A 347 13.49 -9.40 10.07
CA ARG A 347 14.85 -9.09 10.57
C ARG A 347 14.90 -7.82 11.40
N ASN A 348 14.14 -6.80 11.01
CA ASN A 348 14.13 -5.51 11.69
C ASN A 348 12.68 -5.06 11.91
N THR A 349 12.22 -5.15 13.15
CA THR A 349 10.84 -4.79 13.52
C THR A 349 10.56 -3.30 13.35
N SER A 350 11.51 -2.43 13.70
CA SER A 350 11.34 -0.98 13.53
C SER A 350 11.32 -0.57 12.06
N GLY A 351 12.08 -1.27 11.21
CA GLY A 351 12.03 -1.11 9.75
C GLY A 351 10.70 -1.57 9.18
N ALA A 352 10.23 -2.76 9.57
CA ALA A 352 8.93 -3.28 9.20
C ALA A 352 7.78 -2.32 9.62
N ASP A 353 7.87 -1.74 10.81
CA ASP A 353 6.91 -0.74 11.30
C ASP A 353 6.88 0.52 10.42
N GLN A 354 8.05 1.02 9.98
CA GLN A 354 8.10 2.17 9.07
C GLN A 354 7.50 1.85 7.70
N ILE A 355 7.71 0.64 7.17
CA ILE A 355 7.11 0.24 5.91
C ILE A 355 5.57 0.11 6.04
N ARG A 356 5.09 -0.46 7.13
CA ARG A 356 3.64 -0.51 7.41
C ARG A 356 3.04 0.88 7.61
N TYR A 357 3.78 1.78 8.28
CA TYR A 357 3.39 3.18 8.39
C TYR A 357 3.24 3.85 7.02
N ALA A 358 4.16 3.61 6.09
CA ALA A 358 4.06 4.09 4.71
C ALA A 358 2.76 3.64 4.03
N TRP A 359 2.30 2.43 4.31
CA TRP A 359 1.06 1.86 3.76
C TRP A 359 -0.22 2.28 4.51
N GLY A 360 -0.10 3.14 5.51
CA GLY A 360 -1.25 3.71 6.23
C GLY A 360 -1.46 3.19 7.65
N ASP A 361 -0.63 2.26 8.14
CA ASP A 361 -0.72 1.77 9.51
C ASP A 361 -0.21 2.83 10.52
N THR A 362 -0.56 2.70 11.79
CA THR A 362 0.00 3.52 12.87
C THR A 362 1.34 2.96 13.34
N ILE A 363 2.35 3.80 13.56
CA ILE A 363 3.65 3.37 14.14
C ILE A 363 3.41 2.86 15.57
N GLY A 364 4.01 1.70 15.89
CA GLY A 364 3.91 1.08 17.21
C GLY A 364 2.82 0.04 17.35
N GLY A 365 2.09 -0.24 16.30
CA GLY A 365 1.21 -1.40 16.20
C GLY A 365 1.89 -2.53 15.42
N GLY A 366 2.03 -3.73 15.98
CA GLY A 366 2.31 -4.95 15.22
C GLY A 366 1.32 -5.10 14.05
N PRO A 367 1.44 -6.17 13.20
CA PRO A 367 0.61 -6.30 12.00
C PRO A 367 -0.85 -6.04 12.34
N THR A 368 -1.36 -4.91 11.87
CA THR A 368 -2.77 -4.59 12.01
C THR A 368 -3.50 -5.44 11.00
N THR A 369 -4.31 -6.38 11.46
CA THR A 369 -5.49 -6.75 10.71
C THR A 369 -6.08 -5.45 10.12
N PRO A 370 -6.49 -5.39 8.85
CA PRO A 370 -7.09 -4.18 8.27
C PRO A 370 -8.02 -3.53 9.29
N PRO A 371 -8.06 -2.20 9.44
CA PRO A 371 -8.97 -1.59 10.41
C PRO A 371 -10.36 -2.18 10.18
N PRO A 372 -11.07 -2.53 11.26
CA PRO A 372 -12.40 -3.10 11.12
C PRO A 372 -13.26 -2.12 10.32
N SER A 373 -13.99 -2.62 9.33
CA SER A 373 -15.03 -1.82 8.69
C SER A 373 -16.05 -1.40 9.74
N THR A 374 -16.37 -0.12 9.79
CA THR A 374 -17.40 0.40 10.71
C THR A 374 -18.81 -0.12 10.38
N ASP A 375 -18.97 -0.75 9.21
CA ASP A 375 -20.25 -1.30 8.75
C ASP A 375 -20.31 -2.83 8.88
N THR A 376 -19.26 -3.45 9.42
CA THR A 376 -19.11 -4.91 9.48
C THR A 376 -19.14 -5.41 10.93
N PHE A 377 -19.86 -6.49 11.16
CA PHE A 377 -19.83 -7.20 12.44
C PHE A 377 -18.84 -8.37 12.40
N TYR A 378 -18.24 -8.63 13.56
CA TYR A 378 -17.20 -9.64 13.74
C TYR A 378 -17.51 -10.55 14.91
N ARG A 379 -17.26 -11.84 14.74
CA ARG A 379 -17.01 -12.76 15.84
C ARG A 379 -15.58 -12.51 16.32
N ILE A 380 -15.40 -12.22 17.62
CA ILE A 380 -14.09 -12.05 18.25
C ILE A 380 -13.81 -13.31 19.05
N THR A 381 -12.74 -14.03 18.74
CA THR A 381 -12.45 -15.37 19.28
C THR A 381 -11.14 -15.35 20.06
N VAL A 382 -11.14 -15.85 21.28
CA VAL A 382 -9.93 -15.98 22.09
C VAL A 382 -9.11 -17.21 21.67
N ARG A 383 -7.78 -17.06 21.60
CA ARG A 383 -6.87 -18.07 21.05
C ARG A 383 -6.87 -19.41 21.81
N HIS A 384 -6.83 -19.37 23.16
CA HIS A 384 -6.62 -20.58 23.97
C HIS A 384 -7.80 -21.54 23.96
N SER A 385 -9.03 -21.02 23.91
CA SER A 385 -10.26 -21.82 24.01
C SER A 385 -11.04 -21.91 22.70
N GLY A 386 -10.74 -21.04 21.72
CA GLY A 386 -11.51 -20.93 20.47
C GLY A 386 -12.93 -20.36 20.66
N LYS A 387 -13.27 -19.87 21.86
CA LYS A 387 -14.61 -19.34 22.18
C LYS A 387 -14.76 -17.88 21.81
N ALA A 388 -16.01 -17.47 21.52
CA ALA A 388 -16.34 -16.10 21.14
C ALA A 388 -16.54 -15.20 22.36
N MET A 389 -16.19 -13.91 22.22
CA MET A 389 -16.58 -12.85 23.13
C MET A 389 -18.09 -12.69 23.09
N ASP A 390 -18.73 -12.78 24.25
CA ASP A 390 -20.16 -12.98 24.42
C ASP A 390 -20.70 -12.05 25.49
N VAL A 391 -21.80 -11.33 25.23
CA VAL A 391 -22.58 -10.69 26.28
C VAL A 391 -23.39 -11.79 26.95
N GLN A 392 -23.10 -12.07 28.23
CA GLN A 392 -23.73 -13.19 28.93
C GLN A 392 -25.24 -13.08 28.91
N GLN A 393 -25.90 -14.06 28.30
CA GLN A 393 -27.33 -14.12 28.00
C GLN A 393 -27.73 -13.01 26.98
N PRO A 394 -28.88 -13.10 26.33
CA PRO A 394 -29.36 -12.04 25.44
C PRO A 394 -29.79 -10.80 26.24
N ASN A 395 -28.85 -10.24 27.00
CA ASN A 395 -29.06 -9.09 27.88
C ASN A 395 -28.71 -7.79 27.16
N THR A 396 -29.57 -6.80 27.28
CA THR A 396 -29.36 -5.46 26.69
C THR A 396 -29.11 -4.38 27.75
N ASP A 397 -29.04 -4.71 29.04
CA ASP A 397 -28.89 -3.76 30.13
C ASP A 397 -27.45 -3.24 30.27
N ASN A 398 -27.31 -2.05 30.83
CA ASN A 398 -26.03 -1.56 31.31
C ASN A 398 -25.51 -2.43 32.46
N GLY A 399 -24.22 -2.73 32.44
CA GLY A 399 -23.60 -3.59 33.47
C GLY A 399 -23.70 -5.08 33.17
N ALA A 400 -24.34 -5.50 32.07
CA ALA A 400 -24.32 -6.91 31.70
C ALA A 400 -22.89 -7.37 31.40
N ARG A 401 -22.48 -8.50 32.04
CA ARG A 401 -21.12 -9.02 31.93
C ARG A 401 -20.80 -9.51 30.53
N VAL A 402 -19.57 -9.31 30.12
CA VAL A 402 -19.02 -9.89 28.90
C VAL A 402 -18.10 -11.04 29.29
N GLY A 403 -18.32 -12.19 28.67
CA GLY A 403 -17.56 -13.42 28.91
C GLY A 403 -17.09 -14.05 27.63
N GLN A 404 -16.59 -15.28 27.71
CA GLN A 404 -16.41 -16.16 26.55
C GLN A 404 -17.51 -17.21 26.51
N TYR A 405 -17.93 -17.60 25.30
CA TYR A 405 -18.91 -18.67 25.10
C TYR A 405 -18.67 -19.39 23.76
N THR A 406 -19.10 -20.67 23.69
CA THR A 406 -19.11 -21.41 22.44
C THR A 406 -19.92 -20.62 21.39
N TYR A 407 -19.35 -20.36 20.21
CA TYR A 407 -20.02 -19.58 19.18
C TYR A 407 -21.25 -20.30 18.64
N ASN A 408 -22.38 -19.63 18.64
CA ASN A 408 -23.67 -20.17 18.20
C ASN A 408 -24.38 -19.30 17.13
N GLY A 409 -23.69 -18.24 16.63
CA GLY A 409 -24.22 -17.36 15.58
C GLY A 409 -25.12 -16.22 16.07
N ASN A 410 -25.38 -16.10 17.35
CA ASN A 410 -26.28 -15.10 17.90
C ASN A 410 -25.68 -13.70 17.90
N THR A 411 -26.53 -12.66 17.86
CA THR A 411 -26.11 -11.25 17.75
C THR A 411 -25.35 -10.74 18.97
N TRP A 412 -25.49 -11.32 20.14
CA TRP A 412 -24.73 -10.97 21.34
C TRP A 412 -23.30 -11.51 21.37
N GLN A 413 -22.91 -12.28 20.33
CA GLN A 413 -21.53 -12.72 20.08
C GLN A 413 -20.89 -11.97 18.89
N GLN A 414 -21.55 -10.92 18.42
CA GLN A 414 -21.16 -10.18 17.23
C GLN A 414 -20.90 -8.72 17.59
N TRP A 415 -19.73 -8.23 17.19
CA TRP A 415 -19.22 -6.94 17.62
C TRP A 415 -18.82 -6.09 16.42
N GLN A 416 -19.18 -4.82 16.45
CA GLN A 416 -18.73 -3.81 15.50
C GLN A 416 -17.59 -3.00 16.13
N PHE A 417 -16.58 -2.68 15.33
CA PHE A 417 -15.52 -1.78 15.75
C PHE A 417 -15.84 -0.38 15.25
N GLN A 418 -16.02 0.57 16.17
CA GLN A 418 -16.20 1.99 15.85
C GLN A 418 -14.93 2.76 16.18
N ASP A 419 -14.44 3.58 15.24
CA ASP A 419 -13.25 4.39 15.44
C ASP A 419 -13.48 5.39 16.60
N ALA A 420 -12.58 5.39 17.57
CA ALA A 420 -12.55 6.32 18.69
C ALA A 420 -11.41 7.35 18.58
N GLY A 421 -10.73 7.39 17.41
CA GLY A 421 -9.58 8.23 17.13
C GLY A 421 -8.27 7.75 17.73
N ASN A 422 -7.15 8.22 17.17
CA ASN A 422 -5.80 7.93 17.64
C ASN A 422 -5.46 6.43 17.74
N GLY A 423 -6.03 5.58 16.89
CA GLY A 423 -5.78 4.13 16.86
C GLY A 423 -6.52 3.34 17.93
N TYR A 424 -7.53 3.93 18.56
CA TYR A 424 -8.42 3.26 19.51
C TYR A 424 -9.79 2.97 18.89
N TRP A 425 -10.43 1.89 19.39
CA TRP A 425 -11.70 1.38 18.92
C TRP A 425 -12.67 1.23 20.08
N ARG A 426 -13.96 1.50 19.86
CA ARG A 426 -15.05 0.99 20.67
C ARG A 426 -15.55 -0.30 20.05
N LEU A 427 -15.78 -1.31 20.88
CA LEU A 427 -16.40 -2.56 20.45
C LEU A 427 -17.87 -2.50 20.80
N VAL A 428 -18.74 -2.42 19.79
CA VAL A 428 -20.18 -2.25 19.95
C VAL A 428 -20.89 -3.56 19.71
N SER A 429 -21.64 -4.04 20.69
CA SER A 429 -22.45 -5.26 20.58
C SER A 429 -23.57 -5.10 19.56
N ARG A 430 -23.71 -6.03 18.63
CA ARG A 430 -24.79 -6.04 17.62
C ARG A 430 -26.17 -6.16 18.27
N ASN A 431 -26.26 -6.86 19.38
CA ASN A 431 -27.51 -7.11 20.10
C ASN A 431 -28.07 -5.86 20.79
N SER A 432 -27.21 -5.10 21.46
CA SER A 432 -27.64 -4.02 22.36
C SER A 432 -27.28 -2.62 21.89
N GLY A 433 -26.37 -2.49 20.90
CA GLY A 433 -25.78 -1.21 20.53
C GLY A 433 -24.88 -0.60 21.62
N LYS A 434 -24.56 -1.34 22.68
CA LYS A 434 -23.71 -0.88 23.78
C LYS A 434 -22.25 -1.23 23.56
N CYS A 435 -21.37 -0.47 24.21
CA CYS A 435 -19.92 -0.61 24.12
C CYS A 435 -19.36 -1.58 25.18
N LEU A 436 -18.32 -2.34 24.79
CA LEU A 436 -17.46 -3.03 25.74
C LEU A 436 -16.85 -2.00 26.69
N ASP A 437 -16.88 -2.26 27.97
CA ASP A 437 -16.55 -1.32 29.05
C ASP A 437 -15.78 -2.01 30.17
N VAL A 438 -14.73 -1.37 30.68
CA VAL A 438 -14.11 -1.80 31.94
C VAL A 438 -14.86 -1.14 33.07
N VAL A 439 -15.47 -1.95 33.93
CA VAL A 439 -16.37 -1.50 35.02
C VAL A 439 -15.77 -0.36 35.83
N SER A 440 -16.54 0.73 36.00
CA SER A 440 -16.17 1.90 36.81
C SER A 440 -14.85 2.56 36.39
N ALA A 441 -14.38 2.39 35.16
CA ALA A 441 -13.06 2.82 34.68
C ALA A 441 -11.91 2.37 35.63
N SER A 442 -12.05 1.23 36.28
CA SER A 442 -11.05 0.68 37.21
C SER A 442 -9.73 0.43 36.49
N THR A 443 -8.61 0.78 37.12
CA THR A 443 -7.26 0.46 36.63
C THR A 443 -6.67 -0.79 37.29
N ALA A 444 -7.41 -1.44 38.18
CA ALA A 444 -6.96 -2.63 38.91
C ALA A 444 -6.93 -3.88 38.01
N ASP A 445 -6.01 -4.81 38.29
CA ASP A 445 -6.09 -6.17 37.76
C ASP A 445 -7.34 -6.86 38.26
N GLY A 446 -7.99 -7.66 37.42
CA GLY A 446 -9.20 -8.38 37.76
C GLY A 446 -10.50 -7.57 37.59
N ALA A 447 -10.45 -6.29 37.16
CA ALA A 447 -11.66 -5.53 36.86
C ALA A 447 -12.44 -6.18 35.72
N GLU A 448 -13.75 -6.35 35.90
CA GLU A 448 -14.61 -7.06 34.95
C GLU A 448 -14.89 -6.23 33.69
N LEU A 449 -15.10 -6.94 32.59
CA LEU A 449 -15.63 -6.37 31.34
C LEU A 449 -17.14 -6.52 31.32
N ILE A 450 -17.81 -5.42 31.01
CA ILE A 450 -19.26 -5.33 30.91
C ILE A 450 -19.63 -4.67 29.57
N GLN A 451 -20.90 -4.69 29.20
CA GLN A 451 -21.41 -3.73 28.24
C GLN A 451 -22.02 -2.52 28.94
N TYR A 452 -21.86 -1.34 28.39
CA TYR A 452 -22.44 -0.11 28.89
C TYR A 452 -22.79 0.87 27.75
N THR A 453 -23.73 1.80 28.01
CA THR A 453 -24.04 2.85 27.01
C THR A 453 -22.76 3.48 26.48
N CYS A 454 -22.62 3.58 25.18
CA CYS A 454 -21.42 4.13 24.55
C CYS A 454 -21.24 5.60 24.92
N GLY A 455 -20.06 5.95 25.38
CA GLY A 455 -19.67 7.29 25.80
C GLY A 455 -18.29 7.68 25.28
N THR A 456 -17.76 8.78 25.78
CA THR A 456 -16.41 9.26 25.45
C THR A 456 -15.33 8.73 26.40
N GLY A 457 -15.70 7.95 27.41
CA GLY A 457 -14.80 7.40 28.42
C GLY A 457 -13.69 6.52 27.80
N THR A 458 -12.47 6.68 28.29
CA THR A 458 -11.31 5.91 27.81
C THR A 458 -11.32 4.46 28.25
N ASN A 459 -12.17 4.09 29.20
CA ASN A 459 -12.45 2.71 29.63
C ASN A 459 -13.30 1.91 28.62
N GLN A 460 -13.88 2.58 27.61
CA GLN A 460 -14.56 1.97 26.47
C GLN A 460 -13.72 2.00 25.18
N GLN A 461 -12.48 2.43 25.27
CA GLN A 461 -11.59 2.60 24.13
C GLN A 461 -10.44 1.60 24.24
N PHE A 462 -10.30 0.77 23.22
CA PHE A 462 -9.33 -0.33 23.19
C PHE A 462 -8.42 -0.19 21.97
N GLN A 463 -7.12 -0.32 22.19
CA GLN A 463 -6.13 -0.46 21.12
C GLN A 463 -6.04 -1.94 20.74
N MET A 464 -6.05 -2.23 19.45
CA MET A 464 -5.71 -3.56 18.94
C MET A 464 -4.18 -3.64 18.81
N VAL A 465 -3.52 -4.35 19.72
CA VAL A 465 -2.08 -4.60 19.68
C VAL A 465 -1.87 -5.97 19.05
N THR A 466 -1.42 -6.00 17.81
CA THR A 466 -1.29 -7.25 17.04
C THR A 466 0.03 -7.95 17.32
N GLY A 467 0.01 -9.28 17.38
CA GLY A 467 1.16 -10.17 17.51
C GLY A 467 0.93 -11.43 16.66
N GLY A 468 1.46 -11.44 15.44
CA GLY A 468 1.22 -12.52 14.47
C GLY A 468 -0.24 -12.56 14.01
N SER A 469 -0.84 -13.76 13.97
CA SER A 469 -2.23 -13.97 13.55
C SER A 469 -3.27 -13.54 14.60
N TYR A 470 -2.84 -13.04 15.75
CA TYR A 470 -3.70 -12.66 16.85
C TYR A 470 -3.44 -11.21 17.28
N PHE A 471 -4.39 -10.61 17.97
CA PHE A 471 -4.25 -9.28 18.58
C PHE A 471 -4.61 -9.32 20.06
N GLN A 472 -4.10 -8.36 20.83
CA GLN A 472 -4.57 -8.05 22.17
C GLN A 472 -5.49 -6.83 22.12
N LEU A 473 -6.51 -6.80 22.97
CA LEU A 473 -7.34 -5.63 23.21
C LEU A 473 -6.83 -4.92 24.46
N ARG A 474 -6.16 -3.79 24.28
CA ARG A 474 -5.54 -3.01 25.35
C ARG A 474 -6.40 -1.79 25.69
N ALA A 475 -6.93 -1.72 26.90
CA ALA A 475 -7.76 -0.62 27.34
C ALA A 475 -6.95 0.68 27.46
N ARG A 476 -7.49 1.79 26.92
CA ARG A 476 -6.79 3.08 26.85
C ARG A 476 -6.50 3.70 28.20
N HIS A 477 -7.45 3.61 29.14
CA HIS A 477 -7.34 4.24 30.46
C HIS A 477 -6.34 3.56 31.40
N SER A 478 -6.20 2.22 31.30
CA SER A 478 -5.40 1.41 32.23
C SER A 478 -4.12 0.86 31.59
N GLY A 479 -4.05 0.80 30.25
CA GLY A 479 -2.99 0.12 29.54
C GLY A 479 -3.00 -1.40 29.69
N LYS A 480 -4.04 -2.00 30.31
CA LYS A 480 -4.17 -3.44 30.55
C LYS A 480 -4.92 -4.13 29.42
N CYS A 481 -4.72 -5.45 29.31
CA CYS A 481 -5.27 -6.28 28.25
C CYS A 481 -6.54 -7.01 28.70
N VAL A 482 -7.48 -7.19 27.76
CA VAL A 482 -8.66 -8.04 27.94
C VAL A 482 -8.21 -9.49 28.05
N ASP A 483 -8.61 -10.14 29.11
CA ASP A 483 -8.10 -11.42 29.60
C ASP A 483 -9.24 -12.39 29.91
N VAL A 484 -9.07 -13.66 29.59
CA VAL A 484 -9.88 -14.74 30.17
C VAL A 484 -9.17 -15.27 31.42
N PRO A 485 -9.66 -14.97 32.65
CA PRO A 485 -8.95 -15.28 33.86
C PRO A 485 -8.57 -16.76 33.97
N ALA A 486 -7.36 -17.01 34.49
CA ALA A 486 -6.79 -18.36 34.66
C ALA A 486 -6.81 -19.22 33.37
N ALA A 487 -6.87 -18.61 32.19
CA ALA A 487 -7.04 -19.29 30.91
C ALA A 487 -8.20 -20.32 30.95
N SER A 488 -9.30 -19.97 31.61
CA SER A 488 -10.48 -20.82 31.70
C SER A 488 -11.00 -21.21 30.32
N THR A 489 -11.37 -22.45 30.11
CA THR A 489 -12.04 -22.92 28.87
C THR A 489 -13.56 -23.08 29.06
N ALA A 490 -14.10 -22.72 30.22
CA ALA A 490 -15.52 -22.82 30.48
C ALA A 490 -16.36 -21.78 29.75
N ASP A 491 -17.55 -22.16 29.30
CA ASP A 491 -18.56 -21.22 28.81
C ASP A 491 -19.01 -20.32 29.99
N GLY A 492 -19.22 -19.03 29.71
CA GLY A 492 -19.61 -18.04 30.69
C GLY A 492 -18.46 -17.49 31.56
N ALA A 493 -17.19 -17.87 31.30
CA ALA A 493 -16.07 -17.26 32.01
C ALA A 493 -16.02 -15.76 31.71
N VAL A 494 -16.19 -14.93 32.75
CA VAL A 494 -16.26 -13.45 32.64
C VAL A 494 -14.89 -12.90 32.29
N LEU A 495 -14.84 -12.03 31.25
CA LEU A 495 -13.64 -11.34 30.87
C LEU A 495 -13.25 -10.28 31.90
N LYS A 496 -11.96 -10.13 32.11
CA LYS A 496 -11.38 -9.15 33.05
C LYS A 496 -10.21 -8.44 32.35
N GLN A 497 -9.76 -7.33 32.91
CA GLN A 497 -8.47 -6.77 32.48
C GLN A 497 -7.36 -7.23 33.41
N TYR A 498 -6.20 -7.50 32.84
CA TYR A 498 -4.95 -7.79 33.56
C TYR A 498 -3.75 -7.15 32.89
N ALA A 499 -2.62 -7.05 33.62
CA ALA A 499 -1.36 -6.66 33.00
C ALA A 499 -1.11 -7.50 31.74
N CYS A 500 -0.75 -6.83 30.62
CA CYS A 500 -0.56 -7.51 29.34
C CYS A 500 0.62 -8.50 29.42
N ASN A 501 0.43 -9.69 28.89
CA ASN A 501 1.43 -10.74 28.80
C ASN A 501 1.31 -11.50 27.47
N THR A 502 2.13 -12.52 27.23
CA THR A 502 2.11 -13.32 26.00
C THR A 502 1.15 -14.51 26.03
N GLY A 503 0.31 -14.63 27.07
CA GLY A 503 -0.63 -15.73 27.24
C GLY A 503 -1.70 -15.78 26.16
N ALA A 504 -2.03 -16.98 25.69
CA ALA A 504 -3.05 -17.18 24.67
C ALA A 504 -4.47 -16.77 25.12
N ASN A 505 -4.68 -16.61 26.44
CA ASN A 505 -5.92 -16.12 27.05
C ASN A 505 -6.10 -14.59 26.93
N GLN A 506 -5.09 -13.86 26.47
CA GLN A 506 -5.15 -12.43 26.12
C GLN A 506 -5.03 -12.19 24.61
N GLN A 507 -5.00 -13.27 23.81
CA GLN A 507 -4.84 -13.20 22.36
C GLN A 507 -6.16 -13.52 21.66
N TRP A 508 -6.56 -12.65 20.75
CA TRP A 508 -7.84 -12.66 20.08
C TRP A 508 -7.67 -12.69 18.56
N SER A 509 -8.59 -13.32 17.88
CA SER A 509 -8.79 -13.22 16.43
C SER A 509 -10.18 -12.68 16.15
N ARG A 510 -10.41 -12.18 14.93
CA ARG A 510 -11.75 -11.77 14.47
C ARG A 510 -12.06 -12.37 13.11
N THR A 511 -13.32 -12.73 12.93
CA THR A 511 -13.86 -13.25 11.67
C THR A 511 -15.13 -12.48 11.36
N THR A 512 -15.29 -12.02 10.11
CA THR A 512 -16.53 -11.38 9.62
C THR A 512 -17.72 -12.33 9.73
N VAL A 513 -18.89 -11.82 10.12
CA VAL A 513 -20.15 -12.57 10.28
C VAL A 513 -21.29 -11.92 9.53
#